data_0fd3c6c0641890354b7141f631d342be
#
_entry.id   0fd3c6c0641890354b7141f631d342be
#
_cell.length_a   1.000
_cell.length_b   1.000
_cell.length_c   1.000
_cell.angle_alpha   90.00
_cell.angle_beta   90.00
_cell.angle_gamma   90.00
#
_symmetry.space_group_name_H-M   'P 1'
#
loop_
_entity.id
_entity.type
_entity.pdbx_description
1 polymer ?
#
loop_
_entity_poly.entity_id
_entity_poly.type
_entity_poly.pdbx_seq_one_letter_code
_entity_poly.pdbx_strand_id
1 'polypeptide(L)'
;MRGAAGRVWVLNLDAESELSATHSYAPTQHLRTIVQRERQRLIGTLVGPNDVVLDEERIERGDPLPERIRGWPGLAWCPTPRALALLRRVGAVPVLTPGLELLRTINARPFAARLRSEHAPGSFEKHCATDMEQALALLARPAESGWLVRREFGAAGRGRRRLHSGRPGADELVWLQASLRQGPLIIEPWVAIEREYTRSAWVRRDGSVLISEPCAQTTTEHGAWVDTERIHADAITRADDEALEAMTERVARALSVAGYHGPFGIDAYRHRLPQGGATVLNPLSEINARFTMDWATAMARDPRTGVALDELHRLSAEPVIEETT
;
A
#
# COMPACT_ATOMS: atom_id res chain seq x y z
N MET A 1 11.94 34.98 -10.97
CA MET A 1 11.68 33.54 -10.82
C MET A 1 10.67 33.37 -9.70
N ARG A 2 9.43 32.97 -9.99
CA ARG A 2 8.48 32.57 -8.93
C ARG A 2 9.02 31.24 -8.41
N GLY A 3 9.45 31.19 -7.15
CA GLY A 3 9.84 29.93 -6.50
C GLY A 3 8.71 28.90 -6.67
N ALA A 4 9.07 27.65 -6.94
CA ALA A 4 8.08 26.58 -7.05
C ALA A 4 7.19 26.61 -5.79
N ALA A 5 5.87 26.75 -5.98
CA ALA A 5 4.92 26.71 -4.89
C ALA A 5 5.08 25.38 -4.16
N GLY A 6 5.18 25.42 -2.84
CA GLY A 6 5.23 24.19 -2.03
C GLY A 6 3.89 23.48 -2.03
N ARG A 7 3.86 22.29 -1.48
CA ARG A 7 2.67 21.45 -1.31
C ARG A 7 2.38 21.25 0.17
N VAL A 8 1.15 20.92 0.47
CA VAL A 8 0.71 20.59 1.83
C VAL A 8 0.45 19.11 1.91
N TRP A 9 1.10 18.42 2.83
CA TRP A 9 1.02 16.98 2.97
C TRP A 9 0.29 16.54 4.24
N VAL A 10 -0.57 15.54 4.10
CA VAL A 10 -1.06 14.71 5.21
C VAL A 10 -0.46 13.30 5.05
N LEU A 11 0.47 12.96 5.93
CA LEU A 11 1.12 11.64 5.96
C LEU A 11 0.35 10.72 6.91
N ASN A 12 -0.84 10.30 6.50
CA ASN A 12 -1.71 9.38 7.26
C ASN A 12 -1.29 7.92 7.06
N LEU A 13 -0.14 7.53 7.65
CA LEU A 13 0.44 6.19 7.52
C LEU A 13 -0.41 5.09 8.21
N ASP A 14 -1.47 5.48 8.88
CA ASP A 14 -2.50 4.64 9.49
C ASP A 14 -3.74 4.44 8.58
N ALA A 15 -3.63 4.80 7.31
CA ALA A 15 -4.75 4.79 6.37
C ALA A 15 -5.47 3.44 6.26
N GLU A 16 -4.76 2.30 6.32
CA GLU A 16 -5.39 0.98 6.29
C GLU A 16 -6.33 0.76 7.48
N SER A 17 -6.00 1.33 8.64
CA SER A 17 -6.89 1.27 9.80
C SER A 17 -8.15 2.11 9.59
N GLU A 18 -8.04 3.25 8.89
CA GLU A 18 -9.21 4.07 8.49
C GLU A 18 -10.03 3.37 7.40
N LEU A 19 -9.37 2.77 6.39
CA LEU A 19 -10.06 2.01 5.33
C LEU A 19 -10.81 0.80 5.89
N SER A 20 -10.29 0.14 6.92
CA SER A 20 -10.93 -1.00 7.58
C SER A 20 -12.07 -0.62 8.53
N ALA A 21 -12.17 0.65 8.91
CA ALA A 21 -13.17 1.09 9.88
C ALA A 21 -14.58 1.13 9.25
N THR A 22 -15.53 0.51 9.92
CA THR A 22 -16.96 0.55 9.54
C THR A 22 -17.68 1.81 10.03
N HIS A 23 -17.06 2.53 10.97
CA HIS A 23 -17.58 3.76 11.59
C HIS A 23 -16.50 4.84 11.58
N SER A 24 -16.74 5.95 12.28
CA SER A 24 -15.76 7.02 12.42
C SER A 24 -14.43 6.49 12.99
N TYR A 25 -13.34 6.73 12.28
CA TYR A 25 -12.02 6.31 12.67
C TYR A 25 -11.31 7.40 13.46
N ALA A 26 -10.69 7.01 14.58
CA ALA A 26 -9.77 7.84 15.34
C ALA A 26 -8.55 7.00 15.75
N PRO A 27 -7.31 7.42 15.43
CA PRO A 27 -6.12 6.67 15.82
C PRO A 27 -5.91 6.70 17.32
N THR A 28 -5.47 5.59 17.90
CA THR A 28 -5.03 5.54 19.29
C THR A 28 -3.75 6.36 19.48
N GLN A 29 -3.48 6.83 20.72
CA GLN A 29 -2.25 7.58 21.02
C GLN A 29 -0.98 6.80 20.66
N HIS A 30 -0.96 5.50 20.91
CA HIS A 30 0.15 4.62 20.52
C HIS A 30 0.37 4.62 19.00
N LEU A 31 -0.70 4.52 18.22
CA LEU A 31 -0.62 4.56 16.75
C LEU A 31 -0.16 5.92 16.24
N ARG A 32 -0.63 7.02 16.83
CA ARG A 32 -0.16 8.40 16.52
C ARG A 32 1.36 8.51 16.71
N THR A 33 1.89 7.99 17.81
CA THR A 33 3.34 7.99 18.09
C THR A 33 4.13 7.22 17.03
N ILE A 34 3.64 6.04 16.62
CA ILE A 34 4.28 5.26 15.55
C ILE A 34 4.26 6.04 14.24
N VAL A 35 3.10 6.56 13.83
CA VAL A 35 2.93 7.33 12.61
C VAL A 35 3.86 8.55 12.60
N GLN A 36 3.95 9.28 13.71
CA GLN A 36 4.82 10.45 13.83
C GLN A 36 6.30 10.11 13.65
N ARG A 37 6.75 8.98 14.20
CA ARG A 37 8.12 8.49 14.01
C ARG A 37 8.40 8.13 12.55
N GLU A 38 7.51 7.37 11.93
CA GLU A 38 7.71 6.91 10.55
C GLU A 38 7.61 8.05 9.52
N ARG A 39 6.81 9.09 9.78
CA ARG A 39 6.75 10.31 8.94
C ARG A 39 8.11 10.95 8.73
N GLN A 40 8.98 10.93 9.75
CA GLN A 40 10.32 11.56 9.65
C GLN A 40 11.18 10.93 8.55
N ARG A 41 10.94 9.65 8.23
CA ARG A 41 11.67 8.93 7.18
C ARG A 41 11.28 9.37 5.76
N LEU A 42 10.13 10.01 5.60
CA LEU A 42 9.62 10.51 4.32
C LEU A 42 10.04 11.95 4.03
N ILE A 43 10.52 12.67 5.05
CA ILE A 43 11.00 14.04 4.89
C ILE A 43 12.36 14.01 4.20
N GLY A 44 12.48 14.78 3.10
CA GLY A 44 13.68 14.78 2.25
C GLY A 44 13.69 13.69 1.16
N THR A 45 12.76 12.73 1.21
CA THR A 45 12.58 11.74 0.14
C THR A 45 11.29 11.99 -0.64
N LEU A 46 10.13 11.72 -0.04
CA LEU A 46 8.81 11.99 -0.62
C LEU A 46 8.41 13.47 -0.47
N VAL A 47 8.70 14.05 0.69
CA VAL A 47 8.36 15.45 1.02
C VAL A 47 9.55 16.34 0.68
N GLY A 48 9.33 17.29 -0.22
CA GLY A 48 10.36 18.24 -0.66
C GLY A 48 10.64 19.34 0.38
N PRO A 49 11.75 20.10 0.19
CA PRO A 49 12.19 21.12 1.16
C PRO A 49 11.25 22.33 1.27
N ASN A 50 10.41 22.58 0.26
CA ASN A 50 9.44 23.68 0.25
C ASN A 50 8.04 23.22 0.69
N ASP A 51 7.85 21.96 0.92
CA ASP A 51 6.57 21.38 1.30
C ASP A 51 6.30 21.54 2.81
N VAL A 52 5.04 21.50 3.19
CA VAL A 52 4.60 21.56 4.58
C VAL A 52 3.86 20.28 4.94
N VAL A 53 4.36 19.55 5.94
CA VAL A 53 3.66 18.38 6.49
C VAL A 53 2.73 18.84 7.62
N LEU A 54 1.46 18.48 7.52
CA LEU A 54 0.49 18.78 8.56
C LEU A 54 0.66 17.84 9.76
N ASP A 55 0.63 18.44 10.93
CA ASP A 55 0.55 17.74 12.21
C ASP A 55 -0.87 17.86 12.75
N GLU A 56 -1.59 16.73 12.79
CA GLU A 56 -2.98 16.68 13.20
C GLU A 56 -3.18 17.16 14.63
N GLU A 57 -2.29 16.78 15.56
CA GLU A 57 -2.39 17.18 16.96
C GLU A 57 -2.21 18.70 17.15
N ARG A 58 -1.31 19.28 16.37
CA ARG A 58 -1.13 20.74 16.36
C ARG A 58 -2.36 21.46 15.83
N ILE A 59 -2.98 20.93 14.76
CA ILE A 59 -4.21 21.46 14.17
C ILE A 59 -5.38 21.34 15.16
N GLU A 60 -5.49 20.22 15.86
CA GLU A 60 -6.53 19.98 16.88
C GLU A 60 -6.39 20.95 18.07
N ARG A 61 -5.16 21.27 18.50
CA ARG A 61 -4.87 22.23 19.54
C ARG A 61 -5.09 23.70 19.12
N GLY A 62 -5.29 23.94 17.82
CA GLY A 62 -5.41 25.29 17.29
C GLY A 62 -4.09 26.04 17.14
N ASP A 63 -2.96 25.32 17.08
CA ASP A 63 -1.66 25.92 16.87
C ASP A 63 -1.64 26.73 15.55
N PRO A 64 -0.96 27.89 15.50
CA PRO A 64 -0.92 28.72 14.29
C PRO A 64 -0.24 27.96 13.14
N LEU A 65 -0.91 27.96 12.01
CA LEU A 65 -0.39 27.42 10.75
C LEU A 65 0.16 28.54 9.89
N PRO A 66 1.18 28.26 9.04
CA PRO A 66 1.68 29.27 8.11
C PRO A 66 0.56 29.74 7.17
N GLU A 67 0.20 31.02 7.18
CA GLU A 67 -0.84 31.59 6.29
C GLU A 67 -0.56 31.31 4.81
N ARG A 68 0.72 31.22 4.45
CA ARG A 68 1.18 30.98 3.07
C ARG A 68 0.67 29.67 2.45
N ILE A 69 0.18 28.70 3.24
CA ILE A 69 -0.28 27.41 2.71
C ILE A 69 -1.71 27.43 2.17
N ARG A 70 -2.46 28.53 2.38
CA ARG A 70 -3.79 28.69 1.80
C ARG A 70 -3.73 28.67 0.27
N GLY A 71 -4.58 27.84 -0.35
CA GLY A 71 -4.61 27.69 -1.80
C GLY A 71 -3.49 26.81 -2.37
N TRP A 72 -2.57 26.29 -1.53
CA TRP A 72 -1.56 25.36 -2.00
C TRP A 72 -2.18 24.00 -2.31
N PRO A 73 -1.61 23.25 -3.31
CA PRO A 73 -2.00 21.89 -3.58
C PRO A 73 -1.84 21.01 -2.33
N GLY A 74 -2.88 20.25 -1.99
CA GLY A 74 -2.93 19.35 -0.84
C GLY A 74 -2.81 17.90 -1.27
N LEU A 75 -1.82 17.19 -0.74
CA LEU A 75 -1.55 15.78 -0.99
C LEU A 75 -1.75 14.96 0.28
N ALA A 76 -2.27 13.75 0.13
CA ALA A 76 -2.36 12.80 1.21
C ALA A 76 -1.57 11.54 0.87
N TRP A 77 -0.98 10.89 1.88
CA TRP A 77 -0.37 9.56 1.73
C TRP A 77 -1.37 8.56 1.14
N CYS A 78 -2.54 8.50 1.72
CA CYS A 78 -3.74 7.88 1.16
C CYS A 78 -4.88 8.90 1.30
N PRO A 79 -5.64 9.20 0.23
CA PRO A 79 -6.63 10.27 0.25
C PRO A 79 -7.94 9.85 0.94
N THR A 80 -7.85 9.47 2.20
CA THR A 80 -8.99 9.13 3.04
C THR A 80 -9.79 10.38 3.45
N PRO A 81 -11.05 10.24 3.86
CA PRO A 81 -11.90 11.37 4.28
C PRO A 81 -11.27 12.23 5.36
N ARG A 82 -10.60 11.62 6.37
CA ARG A 82 -9.89 12.34 7.43
C ARG A 82 -8.75 13.19 6.89
N ALA A 83 -7.92 12.59 6.03
CA ALA A 83 -6.80 13.31 5.42
C ALA A 83 -7.28 14.50 4.55
N LEU A 84 -8.32 14.29 3.75
CA LEU A 84 -8.90 15.35 2.92
C LEU A 84 -9.56 16.45 3.75
N ALA A 85 -10.22 16.09 4.87
CA ALA A 85 -10.80 17.07 5.80
C ALA A 85 -9.72 17.94 6.45
N LEU A 86 -8.57 17.36 6.84
CA LEU A 86 -7.44 18.11 7.38
C LEU A 86 -6.87 19.13 6.37
N LEU A 87 -6.68 18.71 5.11
CA LEU A 87 -6.23 19.61 4.04
C LEU A 87 -7.19 20.80 3.85
N ARG A 88 -8.50 20.53 3.77
CA ARG A 88 -9.52 21.60 3.63
C ARG A 88 -9.54 22.52 4.85
N ARG A 89 -9.42 21.98 6.06
CA ARG A 89 -9.42 22.75 7.32
C ARG A 89 -8.31 23.79 7.36
N VAL A 90 -7.15 23.51 6.78
CA VAL A 90 -6.03 24.48 6.70
C VAL A 90 -6.08 25.38 5.47
N GLY A 91 -7.10 25.25 4.63
CA GLY A 91 -7.27 26.02 3.40
C GLY A 91 -6.36 25.56 2.25
N ALA A 92 -5.75 24.39 2.33
CA ALA A 92 -5.11 23.73 1.19
C ALA A 92 -6.18 23.18 0.23
N VAL A 93 -5.84 23.08 -1.06
CA VAL A 93 -6.73 22.55 -2.09
C VAL A 93 -6.37 21.09 -2.34
N PRO A 94 -7.17 20.12 -1.86
CA PRO A 94 -6.89 18.72 -2.15
C PRO A 94 -6.90 18.47 -3.66
N VAL A 95 -5.91 17.73 -4.15
CA VAL A 95 -5.92 17.26 -5.54
C VAL A 95 -7.08 16.28 -5.75
N LEU A 96 -7.55 16.12 -6.99
CA LEU A 96 -8.59 15.14 -7.30
C LEU A 96 -8.13 13.74 -6.89
N THR A 97 -8.97 13.05 -6.15
CA THR A 97 -8.66 11.74 -5.60
C THR A 97 -9.80 10.76 -5.83
N PRO A 98 -9.52 9.45 -5.88
CA PRO A 98 -10.54 8.42 -5.89
C PRO A 98 -11.43 8.47 -4.64
N GLY A 99 -12.68 8.02 -4.79
CA GLY A 99 -13.61 7.93 -3.67
C GLY A 99 -13.23 6.84 -2.65
N LEU A 100 -13.74 6.96 -1.42
CA LEU A 100 -13.41 6.05 -0.31
C LEU A 100 -13.74 4.59 -0.62
N GLU A 101 -14.89 4.31 -1.19
CA GLU A 101 -15.33 2.94 -1.49
C GLU A 101 -14.42 2.27 -2.53
N LEU A 102 -13.96 3.03 -3.52
CA LEU A 102 -12.96 2.55 -4.46
C LEU A 102 -11.64 2.24 -3.74
N LEU A 103 -11.15 3.17 -2.91
CA LEU A 103 -9.91 2.96 -2.14
C LEU A 103 -10.00 1.72 -1.23
N ARG A 104 -11.14 1.50 -0.58
CA ARG A 104 -11.38 0.28 0.20
C ARG A 104 -11.27 -0.96 -0.68
N THR A 105 -11.98 -1.00 -1.79
CA THR A 105 -12.00 -2.15 -2.69
C THR A 105 -10.62 -2.53 -3.20
N ILE A 106 -9.86 -1.57 -3.71
CA ILE A 106 -8.59 -1.83 -4.39
C ILE A 106 -7.40 -2.06 -3.44
N ASN A 107 -7.47 -1.55 -2.19
CA ASN A 107 -6.47 -1.82 -1.15
C ASN A 107 -6.80 -3.09 -0.34
N ALA A 108 -7.98 -3.67 -0.51
CA ALA A 108 -8.37 -4.91 0.15
C ALA A 108 -7.58 -6.10 -0.42
N ARG A 109 -7.03 -6.96 0.44
CA ARG A 109 -6.26 -8.16 0.02
C ARG A 109 -7.01 -9.10 -0.93
N PRO A 110 -8.34 -9.27 -0.84
CA PRO A 110 -9.10 -10.05 -1.83
C PRO A 110 -8.95 -9.52 -3.27
N PHE A 111 -8.79 -8.21 -3.47
CA PHE A 111 -8.58 -7.63 -4.81
C PHE A 111 -7.26 -8.10 -5.42
N ALA A 112 -6.15 -7.98 -4.70
CA ALA A 112 -4.85 -8.48 -5.12
C ALA A 112 -4.85 -10.01 -5.33
N ALA A 113 -5.51 -10.76 -4.44
CA ALA A 113 -5.63 -12.21 -4.53
C ALA A 113 -6.32 -12.66 -5.82
N ARG A 114 -7.40 -11.98 -6.21
CA ARG A 114 -8.14 -12.27 -7.44
C ARG A 114 -7.27 -12.03 -8.67
N LEU A 115 -6.65 -10.86 -8.76
CA LEU A 115 -5.78 -10.53 -9.90
C LEU A 115 -4.61 -11.52 -10.05
N ARG A 116 -4.04 -11.97 -8.94
CA ARG A 116 -2.97 -12.97 -8.97
C ARG A 116 -3.47 -14.32 -9.48
N SER A 117 -4.61 -14.79 -9.01
CA SER A 117 -5.18 -16.08 -9.40
C SER A 117 -5.53 -16.13 -10.88
N GLU A 118 -6.03 -15.05 -11.43
CA GLU A 118 -6.40 -14.93 -12.84
C GLU A 118 -5.18 -14.90 -13.78
N HIS A 119 -4.03 -14.36 -13.31
CA HIS A 119 -2.96 -13.95 -14.20
C HIS A 119 -1.57 -14.53 -13.89
N ALA A 120 -1.45 -15.34 -12.86
CA ALA A 120 -0.20 -15.99 -12.49
C ALA A 120 -0.43 -17.47 -12.14
N PRO A 121 -0.66 -18.33 -13.15
CA PRO A 121 -0.82 -19.77 -12.95
C PRO A 121 0.41 -20.34 -12.23
N GLY A 122 0.21 -21.15 -11.19
CA GLY A 122 1.28 -21.73 -10.36
C GLY A 122 1.73 -20.86 -9.19
N SER A 123 1.24 -19.61 -9.06
CA SER A 123 1.33 -18.90 -7.79
C SER A 123 0.40 -19.53 -6.76
N PHE A 124 0.70 -19.36 -5.47
CA PHE A 124 -0.15 -19.89 -4.40
C PHE A 124 -1.60 -19.44 -4.58
N GLU A 125 -2.52 -20.40 -4.47
CA GLU A 125 -3.93 -20.06 -4.35
C GLU A 125 -4.14 -19.30 -3.05
N LYS A 126 -4.58 -18.06 -3.15
CA LYS A 126 -5.09 -17.34 -2.02
C LYS A 126 -6.53 -17.76 -1.79
N HIS A 127 -6.80 -18.23 -0.60
CA HIS A 127 -8.13 -18.62 -0.20
C HIS A 127 -8.76 -17.47 0.59
N CYS A 128 -9.94 -17.06 0.19
CA CYS A 128 -10.71 -16.04 0.89
C CYS A 128 -11.82 -16.75 1.70
N ALA A 129 -11.83 -16.56 3.01
CA ALA A 129 -12.86 -17.06 3.90
C ALA A 129 -13.70 -15.89 4.43
N THR A 130 -15.02 -15.98 4.29
CA THR A 130 -15.96 -14.94 4.76
C THR A 130 -16.67 -15.33 6.06
N ASP A 131 -16.53 -16.58 6.48
CA ASP A 131 -17.09 -17.14 7.71
C ASP A 131 -16.16 -18.18 8.36
N MET A 132 -16.51 -18.62 9.56
CA MET A 132 -15.73 -19.58 10.32
C MET A 132 -15.70 -20.98 9.69
N GLU A 133 -16.77 -21.42 9.03
CA GLU A 133 -16.86 -22.72 8.39
C GLU A 133 -15.84 -22.81 7.24
N GLN A 134 -15.84 -21.80 6.38
CA GLN A 134 -14.87 -21.69 5.28
C GLN A 134 -13.44 -21.60 5.81
N ALA A 135 -13.19 -20.79 6.83
CA ALA A 135 -11.86 -20.63 7.42
C ALA A 135 -11.35 -21.98 7.97
N LEU A 136 -12.17 -22.70 8.72
CA LEU A 136 -11.80 -24.01 9.27
C LEU A 136 -11.62 -25.06 8.19
N ALA A 137 -12.45 -25.06 7.16
CA ALA A 137 -12.31 -25.96 6.01
C ALA A 137 -10.99 -25.77 5.27
N LEU A 138 -10.54 -24.51 5.11
CA LEU A 138 -9.25 -24.19 4.50
C LEU A 138 -8.08 -24.62 5.40
N LEU A 139 -8.13 -24.31 6.69
CA LEU A 139 -7.09 -24.65 7.65
C LEU A 139 -6.95 -26.14 7.90
N ALA A 140 -8.01 -26.94 7.65
CA ALA A 140 -7.98 -28.39 7.75
C ALA A 140 -7.20 -29.05 6.60
N ARG A 141 -6.92 -28.33 5.52
CA ARG A 141 -6.10 -28.86 4.41
C ARG A 141 -4.65 -29.02 4.87
N PRO A 142 -3.89 -29.97 4.31
CA PRO A 142 -2.49 -30.14 4.65
C PRO A 142 -1.66 -28.93 4.17
N ALA A 143 -0.84 -28.37 5.06
CA ALA A 143 0.16 -27.38 4.75
C ALA A 143 1.42 -27.69 5.57
N GLU A 144 2.51 -28.04 4.90
CA GLU A 144 3.75 -28.54 5.52
C GLU A 144 4.31 -27.56 6.56
N SER A 145 4.31 -26.29 6.24
CA SER A 145 4.82 -25.21 7.13
C SER A 145 3.71 -24.46 7.86
N GLY A 146 2.45 -24.91 7.77
CA GLY A 146 1.29 -24.23 8.31
C GLY A 146 0.72 -23.17 7.38
N TRP A 147 -0.10 -22.31 7.93
CA TRP A 147 -0.88 -21.31 7.23
C TRP A 147 -0.56 -19.89 7.70
N LEU A 148 -0.50 -18.96 6.77
CA LEU A 148 -0.56 -17.53 7.03
C LEU A 148 -1.99 -17.06 6.86
N VAL A 149 -2.60 -16.57 7.93
CA VAL A 149 -3.93 -15.96 7.89
C VAL A 149 -3.77 -14.45 8.00
N ARG A 150 -4.37 -13.73 7.05
CA ARG A 150 -4.32 -12.26 7.00
C ARG A 150 -5.72 -11.67 6.96
N ARG A 151 -5.95 -10.61 7.73
CA ARG A 151 -7.16 -9.78 7.63
C ARG A 151 -7.22 -9.09 6.28
N GLU A 152 -8.40 -8.65 5.91
CA GLU A 152 -8.64 -7.88 4.68
C GLU A 152 -7.69 -6.67 4.57
N PHE A 153 -7.55 -5.92 5.66
CA PHE A 153 -6.62 -4.81 5.78
C PHE A 153 -5.58 -5.08 6.87
N GLY A 154 -4.41 -4.46 6.71
CA GLY A 154 -3.35 -4.51 7.72
C GLY A 154 -2.06 -3.94 7.18
N ALA A 155 -1.36 -3.18 8.01
CA ALA A 155 -0.10 -2.53 7.70
C ALA A 155 0.99 -2.92 8.68
N ALA A 156 2.25 -2.84 8.26
CA ALA A 156 3.43 -3.08 9.08
C ALA A 156 3.39 -4.43 9.83
N GLY A 157 2.98 -5.50 9.14
CA GLY A 157 2.89 -6.85 9.69
C GLY A 157 1.72 -7.11 10.64
N ARG A 158 0.90 -6.10 10.91
CA ARG A 158 -0.31 -6.25 11.76
C ARG A 158 -1.46 -6.91 11.00
N GLY A 159 -2.40 -7.51 11.73
CA GLY A 159 -3.57 -8.17 11.14
C GLY A 159 -3.23 -9.49 10.45
N ARG A 160 -2.09 -10.11 10.78
CA ARG A 160 -1.72 -11.44 10.31
C ARG A 160 -1.36 -12.37 11.46
N ARG A 161 -1.56 -13.66 11.25
CA ARG A 161 -1.17 -14.71 12.20
C ARG A 161 -0.73 -15.94 11.44
N ARG A 162 0.37 -16.55 11.87
CA ARG A 162 0.77 -17.89 11.42
C ARG A 162 0.04 -18.91 12.27
N LEU A 163 -0.62 -19.86 11.62
CA LEU A 163 -1.25 -21.00 12.27
C LEU A 163 -0.53 -22.26 11.83
N HIS A 164 -0.27 -23.17 12.75
CA HIS A 164 0.25 -24.48 12.40
C HIS A 164 -0.87 -25.31 11.76
N SER A 165 -0.52 -26.25 10.87
CA SER A 165 -1.51 -27.13 10.22
C SER A 165 -2.29 -27.93 11.25
N GLY A 166 -3.57 -28.10 11.02
CA GLY A 166 -4.46 -28.86 11.88
C GLY A 166 -5.60 -28.01 12.47
N ARG A 167 -6.08 -28.38 13.64
CA ARG A 167 -7.18 -27.67 14.32
C ARG A 167 -6.63 -26.45 15.05
N PRO A 168 -7.16 -25.25 14.81
CA PRO A 168 -6.81 -24.06 15.58
C PRO A 168 -7.09 -24.25 17.07
N GLY A 169 -6.19 -23.76 17.94
CA GLY A 169 -6.39 -23.70 19.38
C GLY A 169 -7.43 -22.67 19.78
N ALA A 170 -7.82 -22.65 21.07
CA ALA A 170 -8.87 -21.76 21.58
C ALA A 170 -8.58 -20.28 21.28
N ASP A 171 -7.36 -19.80 21.54
CA ASP A 171 -6.96 -18.41 21.27
C ASP A 171 -6.95 -18.07 19.77
N GLU A 172 -6.62 -19.05 18.92
CA GLU A 172 -6.64 -18.89 17.47
C GLU A 172 -8.07 -18.79 16.96
N LEU A 173 -9.00 -19.62 17.49
CA LEU A 173 -10.43 -19.53 17.17
C LEU A 173 -11.03 -18.18 17.57
N VAL A 174 -10.70 -17.66 18.75
CA VAL A 174 -11.12 -16.32 19.21
C VAL A 174 -10.60 -15.25 18.26
N TRP A 175 -9.32 -15.34 17.86
CA TRP A 175 -8.72 -14.37 16.92
C TRP A 175 -9.34 -14.45 15.52
N LEU A 176 -9.60 -15.65 15.00
CA LEU A 176 -10.26 -15.86 13.71
C LEU A 176 -11.67 -15.25 13.72
N GLN A 177 -12.46 -15.55 14.75
CA GLN A 177 -13.81 -15.02 14.90
C GLN A 177 -13.82 -13.48 15.00
N ALA A 178 -12.91 -12.91 15.79
CA ALA A 178 -12.79 -11.47 15.93
C ALA A 178 -12.35 -10.80 14.62
N SER A 179 -11.52 -11.50 13.83
CA SER A 179 -11.04 -11.00 12.55
C SER A 179 -12.11 -11.05 11.47
N LEU A 180 -12.90 -12.13 11.39
CA LEU A 180 -14.02 -12.27 10.45
C LEU A 180 -15.14 -11.24 10.67
N ARG A 181 -15.28 -10.72 11.90
CA ARG A 181 -16.19 -9.59 12.16
C ARG A 181 -15.75 -8.28 11.52
N GLN A 182 -14.46 -8.17 11.13
CA GLN A 182 -13.90 -6.98 10.48
C GLN A 182 -13.85 -7.09 8.96
N GLY A 183 -14.06 -8.27 8.41
CA GLY A 183 -14.02 -8.54 6.99
C GLY A 183 -13.49 -9.95 6.66
N PRO A 184 -13.36 -10.30 5.39
CA PRO A 184 -12.87 -11.59 4.95
C PRO A 184 -11.41 -11.82 5.38
N LEU A 185 -11.05 -13.10 5.51
CA LEU A 185 -9.67 -13.54 5.76
C LEU A 185 -9.06 -14.11 4.50
N ILE A 186 -7.79 -13.78 4.25
CA ILE A 186 -6.96 -14.43 3.24
C ILE A 186 -6.10 -15.47 3.94
N ILE A 187 -6.21 -16.72 3.50
CA ILE A 187 -5.53 -17.90 4.06
C ILE A 187 -4.61 -18.47 3.01
N GLU A 188 -3.31 -18.44 3.24
CA GLU A 188 -2.26 -18.88 2.31
C GLU A 188 -1.31 -19.84 3.01
N PRO A 189 -0.70 -20.81 2.29
CA PRO A 189 0.39 -21.57 2.87
C PRO A 189 1.50 -20.66 3.40
N TRP A 190 2.03 -20.98 4.59
CA TRP A 190 3.22 -20.31 5.07
C TRP A 190 4.43 -20.71 4.24
N VAL A 191 5.22 -19.72 3.80
CA VAL A 191 6.40 -19.96 2.96
C VAL A 191 7.64 -19.29 3.54
N ALA A 192 8.81 -19.87 3.29
CA ALA A 192 10.09 -19.26 3.62
C ALA A 192 10.45 -18.26 2.51
N ILE A 193 10.25 -16.97 2.79
CA ILE A 193 10.62 -15.89 1.89
C ILE A 193 12.13 -15.76 1.89
N GLU A 194 12.73 -15.74 0.69
CA GLU A 194 14.18 -15.54 0.49
C GLU A 194 14.50 -14.10 0.11
N ARG A 195 13.61 -13.46 -0.63
CA ARG A 195 13.78 -12.08 -1.07
C ARG A 195 12.45 -11.40 -1.30
N GLU A 196 12.32 -10.16 -0.86
CA GLU A 196 11.15 -9.33 -1.09
C GLU A 196 11.45 -8.27 -2.14
N TYR A 197 10.46 -7.99 -2.97
CA TYR A 197 10.52 -6.99 -4.03
C TYR A 197 9.34 -6.05 -3.93
N THR A 198 9.54 -4.83 -4.40
CA THR A 198 8.46 -3.88 -4.65
C THR A 198 8.66 -3.23 -6.01
N ARG A 199 7.56 -2.84 -6.63
CA ARG A 199 7.56 -2.01 -7.83
C ARG A 199 6.52 -0.93 -7.67
N SER A 200 6.94 0.32 -7.80
CA SER A 200 6.08 1.48 -7.66
C SER A 200 5.64 1.99 -9.02
N ALA A 201 4.47 2.58 -9.08
CA ALA A 201 3.95 3.12 -10.33
C ALA A 201 2.98 4.30 -10.08
N TRP A 202 2.55 4.92 -11.17
CA TRP A 202 1.56 5.98 -11.20
C TRP A 202 0.57 5.74 -12.33
N VAL A 203 -0.71 5.62 -12.01
CA VAL A 203 -1.79 5.63 -13.00
C VAL A 203 -2.24 7.07 -13.24
N ARG A 204 -2.10 7.56 -14.47
CA ARG A 204 -2.60 8.87 -14.87
C ARG A 204 -4.10 8.84 -15.13
N ARG A 205 -4.74 10.01 -15.19
CA ARG A 205 -6.19 10.13 -15.48
C ARG A 205 -6.58 9.60 -16.85
N ASP A 206 -5.69 9.68 -17.82
CA ASP A 206 -5.90 9.14 -19.17
C ASP A 206 -5.70 7.62 -19.26
N GLY A 207 -5.40 6.97 -18.14
CA GLY A 207 -5.13 5.53 -18.05
C GLY A 207 -3.69 5.15 -18.41
N SER A 208 -2.86 6.08 -18.85
CA SER A 208 -1.43 5.81 -19.06
C SER A 208 -0.72 5.57 -17.72
N VAL A 209 0.39 4.82 -17.76
CA VAL A 209 1.07 4.37 -16.54
C VAL A 209 2.55 4.69 -16.60
N LEU A 210 3.09 5.20 -15.51
CA LEU A 210 4.53 5.28 -15.26
C LEU A 210 4.90 4.17 -14.28
N ILE A 211 5.89 3.35 -14.63
CA ILE A 211 6.33 2.20 -13.82
C ILE A 211 7.81 2.36 -13.51
N SER A 212 8.18 2.21 -12.23
CA SER A 212 9.58 2.27 -11.77
C SER A 212 10.39 1.03 -12.15
N GLU A 213 11.70 1.10 -11.99
CA GLU A 213 12.56 -0.07 -11.82
C GLU A 213 12.14 -0.86 -10.56
N PRO A 214 12.41 -2.19 -10.50
CA PRO A 214 12.16 -2.96 -9.31
C PRO A 214 13.10 -2.55 -8.17
N CYS A 215 12.61 -2.67 -6.94
CA CYS A 215 13.37 -2.45 -5.73
C CYS A 215 13.37 -3.70 -4.86
N ALA A 216 14.44 -3.94 -4.12
CA ALA A 216 14.48 -4.90 -3.04
C ALA A 216 13.99 -4.24 -1.76
N GLN A 217 13.12 -4.93 -1.03
CA GLN A 217 12.68 -4.51 0.30
C GLN A 217 13.39 -5.33 1.38
N THR A 218 13.69 -4.66 2.48
CA THR A 218 14.06 -5.31 3.74
C THR A 218 12.91 -5.10 4.72
N THR A 219 12.40 -6.18 5.28
CA THR A 219 11.37 -6.16 6.31
C THR A 219 11.89 -6.80 7.60
N THR A 220 11.25 -6.47 8.73
CA THR A 220 11.48 -7.19 9.99
C THR A 220 10.89 -8.61 9.89
N GLU A 221 11.25 -9.49 10.84
CA GLU A 221 10.63 -10.81 10.99
C GLU A 221 9.08 -10.76 11.11
N HIS A 222 8.57 -9.62 11.57
CA HIS A 222 7.12 -9.36 11.66
C HIS A 222 6.56 -8.70 10.38
N GLY A 223 7.38 -8.48 9.32
CA GLY A 223 6.98 -7.90 8.05
C GLY A 223 6.68 -6.40 8.11
N ALA A 224 7.27 -5.69 9.04
CA ALA A 224 7.30 -4.24 8.99
C ALA A 224 8.46 -3.78 8.10
N TRP A 225 8.20 -2.82 7.24
CA TRP A 225 9.20 -2.24 6.35
C TRP A 225 10.37 -1.64 7.13
N VAL A 226 11.59 -1.92 6.68
CA VAL A 226 12.85 -1.39 7.25
C VAL A 226 13.53 -0.48 6.24
N ASP A 227 13.73 -0.96 5.01
CA ASP A 227 14.44 -0.22 3.98
C ASP A 227 14.06 -0.69 2.57
N THR A 228 14.39 0.12 1.57
CA THR A 228 14.20 -0.17 0.15
C THR A 228 15.40 0.30 -0.64
N GLU A 229 15.97 -0.59 -1.41
CA GLU A 229 17.09 -0.33 -2.31
C GLU A 229 16.68 -0.60 -3.75
N ARG A 230 17.16 0.24 -4.69
CA ARG A 230 17.05 -0.06 -6.12
C ARG A 230 17.87 -1.29 -6.44
N ILE A 231 17.29 -2.19 -7.21
CA ILE A 231 17.97 -3.42 -7.59
C ILE A 231 18.88 -3.11 -8.80
N HIS A 232 20.16 -3.50 -8.68
CA HIS A 232 21.03 -3.55 -9.83
C HIS A 232 20.62 -4.70 -10.76
N ALA A 233 20.81 -4.52 -12.07
CA ALA A 233 20.36 -5.46 -13.09
C ALA A 233 20.90 -6.89 -12.95
N ASP A 234 22.02 -7.07 -12.26
CA ASP A 234 22.63 -8.36 -11.94
C ASP A 234 22.05 -9.04 -10.69
N ALA A 235 21.27 -8.31 -9.90
CA ALA A 235 20.71 -8.79 -8.63
C ALA A 235 19.26 -9.29 -8.71
N ILE A 236 18.67 -9.27 -9.90
CA ILE A 236 17.36 -9.86 -10.23
C ILE A 236 17.48 -10.62 -11.54
N THR A 237 16.81 -11.75 -11.67
CA THR A 237 16.80 -12.45 -12.97
C THR A 237 15.93 -11.67 -13.96
N ARG A 238 16.30 -11.74 -15.24
CA ARG A 238 15.49 -11.11 -16.30
C ARG A 238 14.03 -11.63 -16.28
N ALA A 239 13.84 -12.93 -16.06
CA ALA A 239 12.51 -13.52 -15.99
C ALA A 239 11.67 -12.96 -14.82
N ASP A 240 12.29 -12.72 -13.66
CA ASP A 240 11.59 -12.13 -12.52
C ASP A 240 11.24 -10.66 -12.77
N ASP A 241 12.15 -9.90 -13.36
CA ASP A 241 11.91 -8.49 -13.69
C ASP A 241 10.77 -8.34 -14.71
N GLU A 242 10.79 -9.13 -15.78
CA GLU A 242 9.72 -9.19 -16.78
C GLU A 242 8.37 -9.60 -16.15
N ALA A 243 8.37 -10.57 -15.22
CA ALA A 243 7.17 -11.01 -14.52
C ALA A 243 6.61 -9.93 -13.58
N LEU A 244 7.48 -9.21 -12.87
CA LEU A 244 7.09 -8.09 -12.01
C LEU A 244 6.53 -6.92 -12.84
N GLU A 245 7.16 -6.60 -13.97
CA GLU A 245 6.69 -5.55 -14.87
C GLU A 245 5.32 -5.87 -15.45
N ALA A 246 5.16 -7.06 -16.02
CA ALA A 246 3.89 -7.53 -16.56
C ALA A 246 2.77 -7.55 -15.50
N MET A 247 3.09 -7.92 -14.25
CA MET A 247 2.11 -7.90 -13.16
C MET A 247 1.76 -6.47 -12.76
N THR A 248 2.74 -5.55 -12.71
CA THR A 248 2.50 -4.14 -12.40
C THR A 248 1.60 -3.49 -13.44
N GLU A 249 1.83 -3.76 -14.74
CA GLU A 249 0.96 -3.29 -15.83
C GLU A 249 -0.48 -3.81 -15.71
N ARG A 250 -0.63 -5.07 -15.32
CA ARG A 250 -1.97 -5.68 -15.11
C ARG A 250 -2.70 -5.04 -13.93
N VAL A 251 -1.99 -4.83 -12.83
CA VAL A 251 -2.54 -4.13 -11.66
C VAL A 251 -2.93 -2.71 -12.06
N ALA A 252 -2.06 -1.98 -12.75
CA ALA A 252 -2.35 -0.64 -13.24
C ALA A 252 -3.61 -0.58 -14.10
N ARG A 253 -3.74 -1.53 -15.04
CA ARG A 253 -4.93 -1.66 -15.90
C ARG A 253 -6.20 -1.93 -15.11
N ALA A 254 -6.13 -2.86 -14.13
CA ALA A 254 -7.26 -3.17 -13.27
C ALA A 254 -7.65 -1.97 -12.39
N LEU A 255 -6.68 -1.22 -11.87
CA LEU A 255 -6.91 0.00 -11.11
C LEU A 255 -7.54 1.09 -11.99
N SER A 256 -7.03 1.31 -13.19
CA SER A 256 -7.58 2.29 -14.16
C SER A 256 -9.02 1.95 -14.55
N VAL A 257 -9.31 0.68 -14.87
CA VAL A 257 -10.68 0.21 -15.18
C VAL A 257 -11.63 0.41 -14.01
N ALA A 258 -11.13 0.26 -12.76
CA ALA A 258 -11.91 0.54 -11.56
C ALA A 258 -12.12 2.05 -11.31
N GLY A 259 -11.50 2.94 -12.11
CA GLY A 259 -11.57 4.40 -11.95
C GLY A 259 -10.51 5.00 -11.03
N TYR A 260 -9.48 4.23 -10.68
CA TYR A 260 -8.36 4.72 -9.88
C TYR A 260 -7.36 5.50 -10.75
N HIS A 261 -6.87 6.61 -10.20
CA HIS A 261 -5.70 7.33 -10.67
C HIS A 261 -4.87 7.77 -9.46
N GLY A 262 -3.55 7.80 -9.62
CA GLY A 262 -2.62 8.16 -8.55
C GLY A 262 -1.48 7.15 -8.37
N PRO A 263 -0.69 7.33 -7.29
CA PRO A 263 0.43 6.45 -6.96
C PRO A 263 -0.06 5.09 -6.48
N PHE A 264 0.68 4.04 -6.84
CA PHE A 264 0.50 2.72 -6.23
C PHE A 264 1.83 1.98 -6.18
N GLY A 265 1.88 0.93 -5.36
CA GLY A 265 2.96 -0.04 -5.33
C GLY A 265 2.40 -1.46 -5.28
N ILE A 266 3.18 -2.41 -5.77
CA ILE A 266 2.94 -3.84 -5.58
C ILE A 266 4.07 -4.43 -4.76
N ASP A 267 3.73 -5.37 -3.88
CA ASP A 267 4.69 -6.18 -3.15
C ASP A 267 4.73 -7.59 -3.74
N ALA A 268 5.94 -8.12 -3.88
CA ALA A 268 6.22 -9.44 -4.42
C ALA A 268 7.34 -10.11 -3.63
N TYR A 269 7.50 -11.41 -3.77
CA TYR A 269 8.59 -12.12 -3.10
C TYR A 269 8.99 -13.41 -3.80
N ARG A 270 10.27 -13.75 -3.67
CA ARG A 270 10.75 -15.11 -3.93
C ARG A 270 10.69 -15.94 -2.67
N HIS A 271 10.27 -17.16 -2.81
CA HIS A 271 10.18 -18.10 -1.69
C HIS A 271 10.59 -19.50 -2.12
N ARG A 272 11.01 -20.29 -1.16
CA ARG A 272 11.33 -21.71 -1.37
C ARG A 272 10.07 -22.55 -1.29
N LEU A 273 9.93 -23.48 -2.23
CA LEU A 273 8.88 -24.51 -2.14
C LEU A 273 9.16 -25.44 -0.96
N PRO A 274 8.12 -25.91 -0.22
CA PRO A 274 8.28 -26.69 1.00
C PRO A 274 9.15 -27.94 0.84
N GLN A 275 9.06 -28.63 -0.28
CA GLN A 275 9.74 -29.91 -0.53
C GLN A 275 11.22 -29.77 -0.94
N GLY A 276 11.90 -28.71 -0.56
CA GLY A 276 13.32 -28.50 -0.89
C GLY A 276 13.56 -28.22 -2.38
N GLY A 277 12.53 -27.80 -3.09
CA GLY A 277 12.53 -27.52 -4.52
C GLY A 277 13.10 -26.17 -4.89
N ALA A 278 12.92 -25.79 -6.14
CA ALA A 278 13.34 -24.52 -6.70
C ALA A 278 12.67 -23.34 -5.97
N THR A 279 13.37 -22.21 -5.92
CA THR A 279 12.80 -20.94 -5.50
C THR A 279 11.87 -20.41 -6.61
N VAL A 280 10.67 -19.98 -6.23
CA VAL A 280 9.67 -19.44 -7.15
C VAL A 280 9.30 -18.01 -6.79
N LEU A 281 8.92 -17.22 -7.79
CA LEU A 281 8.44 -15.86 -7.62
C LEU A 281 6.93 -15.86 -7.37
N ASN A 282 6.48 -15.20 -6.33
CA ASN A 282 5.11 -14.70 -6.21
C ASN A 282 5.11 -13.23 -6.65
N PRO A 283 4.63 -12.91 -7.86
CA PRO A 283 4.76 -11.57 -8.43
C PRO A 283 3.78 -10.55 -7.85
N LEU A 284 2.82 -11.00 -7.02
CA LEU A 284 1.83 -10.12 -6.39
C LEU A 284 1.40 -10.66 -5.02
N SER A 285 1.91 -10.10 -3.97
CA SER A 285 1.49 -10.37 -2.59
C SER A 285 0.44 -9.37 -2.11
N GLU A 286 0.62 -8.08 -2.42
CA GLU A 286 -0.22 -6.99 -1.95
C GLU A 286 -0.22 -5.85 -2.98
N ILE A 287 -1.33 -5.10 -3.03
CA ILE A 287 -1.45 -3.84 -3.77
C ILE A 287 -1.62 -2.73 -2.74
N ASN A 288 -0.84 -1.68 -2.91
CA ASN A 288 -0.87 -0.48 -2.11
C ASN A 288 -1.29 0.68 -3.01
N ALA A 289 -2.60 0.90 -3.21
CA ALA A 289 -3.14 1.97 -4.05
C ALA A 289 -3.09 3.33 -3.33
N ARG A 290 -1.87 3.79 -3.07
CA ARG A 290 -1.47 5.00 -2.35
C ARG A 290 0.04 5.21 -2.51
N PHE A 291 0.59 6.27 -1.95
CA PHE A 291 2.04 6.34 -1.75
C PHE A 291 2.51 5.19 -0.85
N THR A 292 3.75 4.74 -1.04
CA THR A 292 4.41 3.71 -0.25
C THR A 292 5.73 4.26 0.32
N MET A 293 6.31 3.59 1.32
CA MET A 293 7.55 4.05 1.95
C MET A 293 8.71 4.12 0.95
N ASP A 294 8.67 3.27 -0.05
CA ASP A 294 9.66 3.11 -1.12
C ASP A 294 9.36 3.93 -2.38
N TRP A 295 8.13 4.52 -2.49
CA TRP A 295 7.68 5.17 -3.72
C TRP A 295 8.64 6.25 -4.22
N ALA A 296 9.15 7.11 -3.33
CA ALA A 296 10.11 8.14 -3.70
C ALA A 296 11.44 7.55 -4.18
N THR A 297 11.93 6.50 -3.52
CA THR A 297 13.16 5.79 -3.90
C THR A 297 13.01 5.13 -5.28
N ALA A 298 11.88 4.48 -5.51
CA ALA A 298 11.58 3.76 -6.74
C ALA A 298 11.37 4.70 -7.93
N MET A 299 10.55 5.75 -7.76
CA MET A 299 10.11 6.63 -8.85
C MET A 299 11.07 7.78 -9.14
N ALA A 300 11.82 8.27 -8.12
CA ALA A 300 12.76 9.36 -8.33
C ALA A 300 13.94 8.90 -9.21
N ARG A 301 14.18 9.62 -10.31
CA ARG A 301 15.29 9.38 -11.24
C ARG A 301 15.24 8.00 -11.93
N ASP A 302 14.07 7.42 -12.11
CA ASP A 302 13.91 6.20 -12.89
C ASP A 302 14.25 6.50 -14.37
N PRO A 303 15.30 5.88 -14.95
CA PRO A 303 15.72 6.17 -16.30
C PRO A 303 14.70 5.75 -17.38
N ARG A 304 13.81 4.81 -17.08
CA ARG A 304 12.76 4.35 -18.01
C ARG A 304 11.60 5.32 -18.08
N THR A 305 11.25 5.93 -16.99
CA THR A 305 10.16 6.91 -16.93
C THR A 305 10.63 8.31 -17.29
N GLY A 306 11.92 8.61 -17.12
CA GLY A 306 12.49 9.95 -17.32
C GLY A 306 11.88 11.01 -16.42
N VAL A 307 11.21 10.59 -15.33
CA VAL A 307 10.40 11.44 -14.46
C VAL A 307 11.10 11.65 -13.13
N ALA A 308 11.39 12.91 -12.82
CA ALA A 308 11.84 13.31 -11.50
C ALA A 308 10.66 13.36 -10.53
N LEU A 309 10.92 13.17 -9.22
CA LEU A 309 9.91 13.26 -8.17
C LEU A 309 9.09 14.56 -8.24
N ASP A 310 9.74 15.69 -8.55
CA ASP A 310 9.07 16.99 -8.70
C ASP A 310 8.11 17.04 -9.89
N GLU A 311 8.40 16.33 -10.96
CA GLU A 311 7.51 16.23 -12.11
C GLU A 311 6.29 15.38 -11.79
N LEU A 312 6.48 14.25 -11.13
CA LEU A 312 5.37 13.41 -10.64
C LEU A 312 4.45 14.17 -9.69
N HIS A 313 5.02 14.95 -8.78
CA HIS A 313 4.25 15.81 -7.88
C HIS A 313 3.48 16.90 -8.64
N ARG A 314 4.02 17.47 -9.71
CA ARG A 314 3.28 18.44 -10.55
C ARG A 314 2.09 17.80 -11.24
N LEU A 315 2.24 16.58 -11.75
CA LEU A 315 1.14 15.82 -12.37
C LEU A 315 0.00 15.53 -11.37
N SER A 316 0.34 15.32 -10.10
CA SER A 316 -0.66 15.10 -9.05
C SER A 316 -1.35 16.38 -8.57
N ALA A 317 -0.72 17.53 -8.77
CA ALA A 317 -1.20 18.83 -8.29
C ALA A 317 -2.09 19.59 -9.29
N GLU A 318 -2.46 19.00 -10.42
CA GLU A 318 -3.39 19.65 -11.36
C GLU A 318 -4.76 19.86 -10.68
N PRO A 319 -5.24 21.11 -10.58
CA PRO A 319 -6.54 21.37 -9.98
C PRO A 319 -7.64 20.75 -10.81
N VAL A 320 -8.65 20.23 -10.13
CA VAL A 320 -9.91 19.84 -10.77
C VAL A 320 -10.54 21.11 -11.33
N ILE A 321 -10.64 21.23 -12.64
CA ILE A 321 -11.65 22.08 -13.24
C ILE A 321 -12.94 21.29 -13.05
N GLU A 322 -13.74 21.62 -12.02
CA GLU A 322 -15.12 21.19 -11.97
C GLU A 322 -15.78 21.74 -13.23
N GLU A 323 -16.09 20.87 -14.17
CA GLU A 323 -17.06 21.21 -15.22
C GLU A 323 -18.37 21.45 -14.51
N THR A 324 -18.70 22.73 -14.30
CA THR A 324 -20.01 23.19 -13.89
C THR A 324 -20.98 22.84 -15.03
N THR A 325 -21.74 21.75 -14.85
CA THR A 325 -22.95 21.46 -15.63
C THR A 325 -24.13 22.17 -14.99
#